data_455779e6d2b092af3d9ace7068078aa2
#
_entry.id   455779e6d2b092af3d9ace7068078aa2
#
_cell.length_a   1.000
_cell.length_b   1.000
_cell.length_c   1.000
_cell.angle_alpha   90.00
_cell.angle_beta   90.00
_cell.angle_gamma   90.00
#
_symmetry.space_group_name_H-M   'P 1'
#
loop_
_entity.id
_entity.type
_entity.pdbx_description
1 polymer ?
#
loop_
_entity_poly.entity_id
_entity_poly.type
_entity_poly.pdbx_seq_one_letter_code
_entity_poly.pdbx_strand_id
1 'polypeptide(L)'
;MKKTKFVNLSIISLIFFIFTDVFVSHSSPAYSTDNSAEPINTENTDFNCYRQYPETKYPEAKSYCHALANTRNAEFHQIWKDLTAIIKDNRKIKWEDDKIKSRLLVATWTGWNGYDDKIGKDFVTATQDIWVTVAPELQDFCKPFSMTERKKITIPYRINQLLGIPPEASEKINKRKVVQIWVDKKDLFIPTPDPEITDHEAEVNFPELSGFILITNEYKSWFLKQLMANYYPWTKLGYTYDWGKHSDWGKIDPSRPVNVGLSEFIIRENAPLKVESISSAENYCK
;
A
#
# COMPACT_ATOMS: atom_id res chain seq x y z
N MET A 1 -36.55 -61.91 29.06
CA MET A 1 -37.01 -60.51 29.19
C MET A 1 -36.93 -59.87 27.79
N LYS A 2 -38.08 -59.64 27.16
CA LYS A 2 -38.22 -59.04 25.81
C LYS A 2 -38.18 -57.52 25.93
N LYS A 3 -37.32 -56.85 25.18
CA LYS A 3 -37.37 -55.41 24.99
C LYS A 3 -37.95 -55.07 23.62
N THR A 4 -39.08 -54.41 23.68
CA THR A 4 -39.91 -53.95 22.56
C THR A 4 -39.26 -52.74 21.91
N LYS A 5 -39.11 -52.73 20.59
CA LYS A 5 -38.71 -51.57 19.79
C LYS A 5 -39.94 -50.73 19.47
N PHE A 6 -39.90 -49.45 19.79
CA PHE A 6 -40.86 -48.48 19.27
C PHE A 6 -40.36 -47.91 17.95
N VAL A 7 -41.18 -47.98 16.94
CA VAL A 7 -40.99 -47.36 15.63
C VAL A 7 -41.78 -46.07 15.64
N ASN A 8 -41.09 -44.95 15.49
CA ASN A 8 -41.74 -43.67 15.29
C ASN A 8 -41.93 -43.43 13.80
N LEU A 9 -43.16 -43.34 13.39
CA LEU A 9 -43.61 -42.98 12.05
C LEU A 9 -43.72 -41.45 11.97
N SER A 10 -42.82 -40.80 11.21
CA SER A 10 -42.93 -39.36 10.92
C SER A 10 -43.78 -39.19 9.66
N ILE A 11 -44.86 -38.46 9.82
CA ILE A 11 -45.82 -38.07 8.77
C ILE A 11 -45.16 -36.95 7.96
N ILE A 12 -44.91 -37.22 6.67
CA ILE A 12 -44.47 -36.21 5.70
C ILE A 12 -45.73 -35.52 5.16
N SER A 13 -45.92 -34.27 5.53
CA SER A 13 -46.97 -33.41 5.01
C SER A 13 -46.49 -32.80 3.67
N LEU A 14 -47.07 -33.27 2.57
CA LEU A 14 -46.82 -32.78 1.22
C LEU A 14 -47.69 -31.55 0.98
N ILE A 15 -47.09 -30.36 1.00
CA ILE A 15 -47.78 -29.12 0.62
C ILE A 15 -47.56 -28.90 -0.88
N PHE A 16 -48.62 -29.07 -1.66
CA PHE A 16 -48.68 -28.68 -3.05
C PHE A 16 -48.81 -27.16 -3.15
N PHE A 17 -47.80 -26.47 -3.66
CA PHE A 17 -47.92 -25.08 -4.12
C PHE A 17 -48.40 -25.11 -5.60
N ILE A 18 -49.60 -24.64 -5.82
CA ILE A 18 -50.11 -24.35 -7.17
C ILE A 18 -49.52 -23.00 -7.59
N PHE A 19 -48.57 -23.02 -8.53
CA PHE A 19 -48.12 -21.81 -9.21
C PHE A 19 -49.13 -21.43 -10.29
N THR A 20 -49.86 -20.36 -10.09
CA THR A 20 -50.58 -19.66 -11.15
C THR A 20 -49.61 -18.74 -11.85
N ASP A 21 -49.27 -19.06 -13.10
CA ASP A 21 -48.47 -18.20 -13.96
C ASP A 21 -49.25 -16.93 -14.32
N VAL A 22 -48.94 -15.82 -13.66
CA VAL A 22 -49.36 -14.48 -14.09
C VAL A 22 -48.28 -13.96 -15.06
N PHE A 23 -48.56 -14.08 -16.37
CA PHE A 23 -47.79 -13.38 -17.39
C PHE A 23 -47.94 -11.87 -17.23
N VAL A 24 -47.02 -11.22 -16.53
CA VAL A 24 -46.84 -9.79 -16.59
C VAL A 24 -45.87 -9.49 -17.72
N SER A 25 -46.36 -8.98 -18.83
CA SER A 25 -45.53 -8.47 -19.92
C SER A 25 -44.82 -7.24 -19.44
N HIS A 26 -43.54 -7.40 -19.04
CA HIS A 26 -42.65 -6.26 -18.79
C HIS A 26 -42.11 -5.78 -20.14
N SER A 27 -42.64 -4.67 -20.64
CA SER A 27 -41.99 -3.87 -21.66
C SER A 27 -40.68 -3.34 -21.03
N SER A 28 -39.54 -3.86 -21.49
CA SER A 28 -38.24 -3.34 -21.14
C SER A 28 -38.17 -1.86 -21.55
N PRO A 29 -37.79 -0.93 -20.65
CA PRO A 29 -37.51 0.44 -21.06
C PRO A 29 -36.30 0.39 -22.00
N ALA A 30 -36.43 1.06 -23.15
CA ALA A 30 -35.34 1.26 -24.07
C ALA A 30 -34.17 1.93 -23.31
N TYR A 31 -33.03 1.25 -23.25
CA TYR A 31 -31.80 1.79 -22.69
C TYR A 31 -31.34 2.90 -23.64
N SER A 32 -31.58 4.14 -23.26
CA SER A 32 -31.00 5.29 -23.91
C SER A 32 -29.49 5.21 -23.70
N THR A 33 -28.74 4.98 -24.77
CA THR A 33 -27.28 5.13 -24.79
C THR A 33 -26.93 6.61 -24.81
N ASP A 34 -27.20 7.30 -23.74
CA ASP A 34 -26.67 8.63 -23.51
C ASP A 34 -25.27 8.45 -22.90
N ASN A 35 -24.26 8.36 -23.77
CA ASN A 35 -22.85 8.29 -23.45
C ASN A 35 -22.29 9.68 -23.07
N SER A 36 -23.04 10.49 -22.36
CA SER A 36 -22.50 11.64 -21.66
C SER A 36 -22.20 11.22 -20.21
N ALA A 37 -21.12 10.45 -20.03
CA ALA A 37 -20.46 10.45 -18.73
C ALA A 37 -20.04 11.90 -18.47
N GLU A 38 -20.75 12.59 -17.59
CA GLU A 38 -20.30 13.88 -17.09
C GLU A 38 -18.85 13.70 -16.62
N PRO A 39 -17.92 14.59 -17.04
CA PRO A 39 -16.55 14.52 -16.55
C PRO A 39 -16.63 14.63 -15.03
N ILE A 40 -16.10 13.61 -14.34
CA ILE A 40 -15.98 13.62 -12.87
C ILE A 40 -15.34 14.96 -12.53
N ASN A 41 -16.08 15.80 -11.80
CA ASN A 41 -15.64 17.15 -11.47
C ASN A 41 -14.37 17.09 -10.61
N THR A 42 -13.22 17.10 -11.28
CA THR A 42 -11.88 17.08 -10.67
C THR A 42 -11.66 18.29 -9.76
N GLU A 43 -12.32 19.41 -10.02
CA GLU A 43 -12.22 20.65 -9.21
C GLU A 43 -12.66 20.46 -7.75
N ASN A 44 -13.63 19.59 -7.49
CA ASN A 44 -14.19 19.44 -6.15
C ASN A 44 -13.27 18.67 -5.17
N THR A 45 -12.38 17.82 -5.67
CA THR A 45 -11.41 17.08 -4.85
C THR A 45 -10.16 17.88 -4.57
N ASP A 46 -9.73 18.70 -5.52
CA ASP A 46 -8.60 19.62 -5.32
C ASP A 46 -8.97 20.64 -4.22
N PHE A 47 -10.20 21.16 -4.23
CA PHE A 47 -10.67 22.08 -3.21
C PHE A 47 -10.60 21.51 -1.79
N ASN A 48 -10.97 20.24 -1.57
CA ASN A 48 -10.88 19.60 -0.26
C ASN A 48 -9.43 19.41 0.21
N CYS A 49 -8.51 19.09 -0.68
CA CYS A 49 -7.09 18.97 -0.35
C CYS A 49 -6.50 20.31 0.08
N TYR A 50 -6.70 21.38 -0.68
CA TYR A 50 -6.20 22.72 -0.33
C TYR A 50 -6.83 23.29 0.94
N ARG A 51 -8.06 22.90 1.25
CA ARG A 51 -8.68 23.25 2.53
C ARG A 51 -7.98 22.55 3.71
N GLN A 52 -7.59 21.28 3.54
CA GLN A 52 -6.90 20.52 4.57
C GLN A 52 -5.43 20.93 4.69
N TYR A 53 -4.78 21.24 3.55
CA TYR A 53 -3.37 21.62 3.45
C TYR A 53 -3.25 23.01 2.79
N PRO A 54 -3.58 24.11 3.50
CA PRO A 54 -3.48 25.44 2.92
C PRO A 54 -2.03 25.81 2.65
N GLU A 55 -1.75 26.40 1.47
CA GLU A 55 -0.39 26.82 1.05
C GLU A 55 0.26 27.83 2.01
N THR A 56 -0.56 28.63 2.70
CA THR A 56 -0.08 29.56 3.74
C THR A 56 0.62 28.85 4.89
N LYS A 57 0.26 27.61 5.16
CA LYS A 57 0.86 26.77 6.20
C LYS A 57 1.82 25.73 5.63
N TYR A 58 1.55 25.25 4.44
CA TYR A 58 2.29 24.20 3.75
C TYR A 58 2.60 24.66 2.32
N PRO A 59 3.74 25.33 2.11
CA PRO A 59 4.07 25.94 0.79
C PRO A 59 4.11 24.95 -0.37
N GLU A 60 4.32 23.66 -0.09
CA GLU A 60 4.36 22.59 -1.10
C GLU A 60 3.06 21.78 -1.18
N ALA A 61 1.99 22.24 -0.52
CA ALA A 61 0.67 21.58 -0.55
C ALA A 61 0.16 21.33 -1.97
N LYS A 62 0.46 22.24 -2.92
CA LYS A 62 0.11 22.06 -4.33
C LYS A 62 0.68 20.77 -4.91
N SER A 63 1.95 20.47 -4.66
CA SER A 63 2.57 19.23 -5.14
C SER A 63 1.92 17.99 -4.52
N TYR A 64 1.56 18.05 -3.25
CA TYR A 64 0.88 16.95 -2.57
C TYR A 64 -0.56 16.75 -3.08
N CYS A 65 -1.32 17.82 -3.25
CA CYS A 65 -2.69 17.75 -3.78
C CYS A 65 -2.71 17.24 -5.22
N HIS A 66 -1.72 17.63 -6.02
CA HIS A 66 -1.53 17.07 -7.36
C HIS A 66 -1.21 15.56 -7.32
N ALA A 67 -0.40 15.12 -6.35
CA ALA A 67 -0.13 13.70 -6.14
C ALA A 67 -1.39 12.90 -5.83
N LEU A 68 -2.27 13.42 -4.96
CA LEU A 68 -3.56 12.80 -4.66
C LEU A 68 -4.45 12.69 -5.90
N ALA A 69 -4.47 13.72 -6.76
CA ALA A 69 -5.22 13.69 -8.01
C ALA A 69 -4.64 12.64 -8.98
N ASN A 70 -3.32 12.61 -9.16
CA ASN A 70 -2.64 11.70 -10.09
C ASN A 70 -2.74 10.23 -9.69
N THR A 71 -2.86 9.95 -8.40
CA THR A 71 -2.96 8.56 -7.91
C THR A 71 -4.39 8.07 -7.77
N ARG A 72 -5.39 8.86 -8.16
CA ARG A 72 -6.79 8.46 -8.07
C ARG A 72 -7.08 7.20 -8.87
N ASN A 73 -6.58 7.15 -10.10
CA ASN A 73 -6.66 5.99 -10.99
C ASN A 73 -5.24 5.55 -11.33
N ALA A 74 -4.99 4.24 -11.28
CA ALA A 74 -3.78 3.67 -11.83
C ALA A 74 -3.93 3.49 -13.34
N GLU A 75 -2.91 3.83 -14.11
CA GLU A 75 -2.91 3.73 -15.56
C GLU A 75 -1.72 2.92 -16.07
N PHE A 76 -1.88 2.20 -17.20
CA PHE A 76 -0.84 1.33 -17.76
C PHE A 76 0.49 2.04 -18.04
N HIS A 77 0.45 3.31 -18.45
CA HIS A 77 1.67 4.07 -18.72
C HIS A 77 2.44 4.48 -17.46
N GLN A 78 1.84 4.32 -16.28
CA GLN A 78 2.45 4.60 -14.98
C GLN A 78 3.15 3.37 -14.37
N ILE A 79 3.01 2.20 -14.99
CA ILE A 79 3.67 0.97 -14.52
C ILE A 79 5.18 1.18 -14.53
N TRP A 80 5.80 1.04 -13.36
CA TRP A 80 7.25 1.02 -13.19
C TRP A 80 7.76 -0.42 -13.25
N LYS A 81 8.77 -0.67 -14.11
CA LYS A 81 9.27 -2.03 -14.42
C LYS A 81 10.55 -2.40 -13.68
N ASP A 82 10.94 -1.64 -12.67
CA ASP A 82 12.13 -1.92 -11.86
C ASP A 82 11.79 -1.87 -10.35
N LEU A 83 10.62 -2.41 -9.99
CA LEU A 83 10.26 -2.65 -8.60
C LEU A 83 11.23 -3.66 -7.97
N THR A 84 11.42 -3.56 -6.67
CA THR A 84 12.29 -4.49 -5.95
C THR A 84 11.59 -5.84 -5.74
N ALA A 85 11.82 -6.80 -6.62
CA ALA A 85 11.31 -8.17 -6.46
C ALA A 85 11.93 -8.88 -5.26
N ILE A 86 11.10 -9.51 -4.42
CA ILE A 86 11.53 -10.25 -3.21
C ILE A 86 11.94 -11.68 -3.60
N ILE A 87 13.03 -11.80 -4.31
CA ILE A 87 13.61 -13.08 -4.74
C ILE A 87 14.99 -13.31 -4.13
N LYS A 88 15.38 -14.58 -4.00
CA LYS A 88 16.63 -14.98 -3.30
C LYS A 88 17.89 -14.37 -3.91
N ASP A 89 17.90 -14.16 -5.21
CA ASP A 89 19.08 -13.69 -5.95
C ASP A 89 19.11 -12.15 -6.10
N ASN A 90 18.12 -11.43 -5.57
CA ASN A 90 18.11 -9.99 -5.59
C ASN A 90 19.10 -9.42 -4.54
N ARG A 91 20.19 -8.84 -5.04
CA ARG A 91 21.26 -8.25 -4.21
C ARG A 91 20.86 -6.96 -3.49
N LYS A 92 19.74 -6.35 -3.88
CA LYS A 92 19.17 -5.18 -3.20
C LYS A 92 18.50 -5.55 -1.86
N ILE A 93 18.32 -6.87 -1.59
CA ILE A 93 17.65 -7.34 -0.37
C ILE A 93 18.70 -7.77 0.66
N LYS A 94 18.53 -7.29 1.88
CA LYS A 94 19.30 -7.80 3.04
C LYS A 94 18.49 -8.90 3.72
N TRP A 95 19.03 -10.11 3.70
CA TRP A 95 18.45 -11.28 4.35
C TRP A 95 19.00 -11.44 5.77
N GLU A 96 18.19 -11.90 6.73
CA GLU A 96 18.64 -12.22 8.10
C GLU A 96 19.58 -13.44 8.09
N ASP A 97 19.30 -14.41 7.23
CA ASP A 97 20.15 -15.58 6.99
C ASP A 97 20.32 -15.78 5.48
N ASP A 98 21.57 -15.72 5.01
CA ASP A 98 21.90 -15.83 3.58
C ASP A 98 21.66 -17.21 2.98
N LYS A 99 21.56 -18.26 3.80
CA LYS A 99 21.31 -19.62 3.33
C LYS A 99 19.79 -19.89 3.22
N ILE A 100 19.05 -19.52 4.26
CA ILE A 100 17.60 -19.78 4.34
C ILE A 100 16.83 -18.76 3.50
N LYS A 101 17.21 -17.46 3.58
CA LYS A 101 16.59 -16.34 2.85
C LYS A 101 15.06 -16.32 3.00
N SER A 102 14.59 -16.42 4.23
CA SER A 102 13.16 -16.34 4.55
C SER A 102 12.77 -14.98 5.07
N ARG A 103 13.56 -14.40 5.98
CA ARG A 103 13.31 -13.08 6.57
C ARG A 103 14.22 -12.05 5.93
N LEU A 104 13.62 -10.93 5.54
CA LEU A 104 14.32 -9.78 4.95
C LEU A 104 14.17 -8.54 5.80
N LEU A 105 15.10 -7.61 5.63
CA LEU A 105 15.11 -6.33 6.33
C LEU A 105 14.29 -5.31 5.56
N VAL A 106 13.22 -4.83 6.20
CA VAL A 106 12.37 -3.73 5.70
C VAL A 106 12.46 -2.53 6.62
N ALA A 107 11.99 -1.39 6.14
CA ALA A 107 11.95 -0.14 6.90
C ALA A 107 10.57 0.49 6.88
N THR A 108 10.13 0.99 8.02
CA THR A 108 8.97 1.88 8.11
C THR A 108 9.39 3.25 8.68
N TRP A 109 8.77 4.31 8.18
CA TRP A 109 8.96 5.69 8.62
C TRP A 109 7.78 6.13 9.49
N THR A 110 7.94 6.17 10.81
CA THR A 110 6.84 6.32 11.74
C THR A 110 7.12 7.28 12.89
N GLY A 111 6.07 7.95 13.37
CA GLY A 111 6.07 8.70 14.62
C GLY A 111 5.56 7.88 15.82
N TRP A 112 5.18 6.62 15.60
CA TRP A 112 4.68 5.77 16.67
C TRP A 112 5.80 5.24 17.57
N ASN A 113 5.62 5.33 18.90
CA ASN A 113 6.63 4.96 19.89
C ASN A 113 6.55 3.49 20.34
N GLY A 114 5.59 2.72 19.84
CA GLY A 114 5.42 1.32 20.27
C GLY A 114 6.52 0.36 19.86
N TYR A 115 7.49 0.82 19.06
CA TYR A 115 8.69 0.05 18.72
C TYR A 115 9.86 0.28 19.67
N ASP A 116 9.85 1.33 20.50
CA ASP A 116 11.03 1.82 21.23
C ASP A 116 11.62 0.81 22.21
N ASP A 117 10.78 -0.01 22.81
CA ASP A 117 11.17 -1.08 23.73
C ASP A 117 11.32 -2.46 23.08
N LYS A 118 11.25 -2.53 21.72
CA LYS A 118 11.23 -3.79 20.95
C LYS A 118 12.54 -4.13 20.24
N ILE A 119 13.56 -3.28 20.35
CA ILE A 119 14.85 -3.53 19.66
C ILE A 119 15.41 -4.88 20.10
N GLY A 120 15.74 -5.73 19.12
CA GLY A 120 16.24 -7.08 19.30
C GLY A 120 15.20 -8.11 19.77
N LYS A 121 13.93 -7.70 19.95
CA LYS A 121 12.86 -8.58 20.43
C LYS A 121 11.93 -8.98 19.30
N ASP A 122 11.50 -10.24 19.36
CA ASP A 122 10.39 -10.71 18.55
C ASP A 122 9.06 -10.22 19.14
N PHE A 123 8.14 -9.82 18.27
CA PHE A 123 6.77 -9.47 18.63
C PHE A 123 5.84 -9.76 17.44
N VAL A 124 4.55 -9.66 17.66
CA VAL A 124 3.55 -9.86 16.62
C VAL A 124 2.89 -8.52 16.33
N THR A 125 2.71 -8.19 15.04
CA THR A 125 1.89 -7.04 14.67
C THR A 125 0.51 -7.22 15.30
N ALA A 126 0.00 -6.16 15.90
CA ALA A 126 -1.38 -6.18 16.36
C ALA A 126 -2.35 -6.19 15.15
N THR A 127 -3.52 -5.66 15.31
CA THR A 127 -4.61 -5.62 14.32
C THR A 127 -4.40 -4.63 13.16
N GLN A 128 -3.16 -4.27 12.82
CA GLN A 128 -2.88 -3.26 11.79
C GLN A 128 -1.78 -3.72 10.85
N ASP A 129 -2.03 -3.52 9.57
CA ASP A 129 -1.01 -3.63 8.52
C ASP A 129 0.06 -2.56 8.68
N ILE A 130 1.32 -2.89 8.38
CA ILE A 130 2.43 -1.95 8.43
C ILE A 130 2.94 -1.71 7.01
N TRP A 131 2.88 -0.46 6.56
CA TRP A 131 3.47 -0.03 5.30
C TRP A 131 4.98 0.09 5.44
N VAL A 132 5.70 -0.56 4.53
CA VAL A 132 7.16 -0.69 4.56
C VAL A 132 7.76 -0.58 3.16
N THR A 133 9.05 -0.28 3.11
CA THR A 133 9.90 -0.46 1.94
C THR A 133 11.07 -1.36 2.27
N VAL A 134 11.81 -1.85 1.28
CA VAL A 134 13.05 -2.59 1.54
C VAL A 134 14.07 -1.64 2.17
N ALA A 135 14.63 -2.01 3.31
CA ALA A 135 15.50 -1.12 4.08
C ALA A 135 16.71 -0.57 3.28
N PRO A 136 17.47 -1.40 2.53
CA PRO A 136 18.55 -0.88 1.69
C PRO A 136 18.09 0.14 0.66
N GLU A 137 16.93 -0.02 0.04
CA GLU A 137 16.44 0.90 -0.98
C GLU A 137 16.22 2.32 -0.43
N LEU A 138 15.62 2.46 0.76
CA LEU A 138 15.46 3.76 1.40
C LEU A 138 16.81 4.38 1.78
N GLN A 139 17.74 3.56 2.28
CA GLN A 139 19.08 4.04 2.66
C GLN A 139 19.88 4.51 1.45
N ASP A 140 19.88 3.71 0.38
CA ASP A 140 20.57 4.03 -0.87
C ASP A 140 20.03 5.31 -1.50
N PHE A 141 18.72 5.55 -1.34
CA PHE A 141 18.09 6.76 -1.84
C PHE A 141 18.52 8.01 -1.08
N CYS A 142 18.61 7.97 0.24
CA CYS A 142 18.91 9.15 1.06
C CYS A 142 20.41 9.35 1.39
N LYS A 143 21.22 8.31 1.31
CA LYS A 143 22.66 8.37 1.62
C LYS A 143 23.46 9.33 0.74
N PRO A 144 23.25 9.43 -0.58
CA PRO A 144 23.96 10.35 -1.46
C PRO A 144 23.62 11.83 -1.21
N PHE A 145 22.75 12.14 -0.29
CA PHE A 145 22.28 13.50 -0.04
C PHE A 145 23.42 14.41 0.38
N SER A 146 23.78 15.40 -0.44
CA SER A 146 24.88 16.31 -0.17
C SER A 146 24.55 17.31 0.94
N MET A 147 25.60 17.86 1.57
CA MET A 147 25.42 18.92 2.59
C MET A 147 24.77 20.18 2.01
N THR A 148 24.95 20.43 0.71
CA THR A 148 24.35 21.57 0.02
C THR A 148 22.86 21.35 -0.20
N GLU A 149 22.48 20.14 -0.56
CA GLU A 149 21.08 19.74 -0.76
C GLU A 149 20.32 19.77 0.57
N ARG A 150 20.92 19.26 1.66
CA ARG A 150 20.35 19.32 3.01
C ARG A 150 20.01 20.72 3.50
N LYS A 151 20.64 21.76 2.95
CA LYS A 151 20.30 23.16 3.28
C LYS A 151 19.00 23.61 2.63
N LYS A 152 18.59 22.99 1.51
CA LYS A 152 17.36 23.32 0.80
C LYS A 152 16.16 22.68 1.47
N ILE A 153 16.31 21.43 1.93
CA ILE A 153 15.26 20.63 2.53
C ILE A 153 15.86 19.70 3.60
N THR A 154 15.11 19.44 4.67
CA THR A 154 15.56 18.49 5.70
C THR A 154 15.36 17.05 5.24
N ILE A 155 16.22 16.12 5.67
CA ILE A 155 16.10 14.71 5.35
C ILE A 155 14.74 14.14 5.79
N PRO A 156 14.25 14.39 7.03
CA PRO A 156 12.94 13.90 7.46
C PRO A 156 11.80 14.38 6.57
N TYR A 157 11.81 15.63 6.16
CA TYR A 157 10.77 16.18 5.28
C TYR A 157 10.82 15.55 3.89
N ARG A 158 12.03 15.34 3.36
CA ARG A 158 12.19 14.73 2.05
C ARG A 158 11.79 13.24 2.04
N ILE A 159 12.03 12.52 3.15
CA ILE A 159 11.51 11.15 3.31
C ILE A 159 9.98 11.16 3.32
N ASN A 160 9.32 12.12 3.96
CA ASN A 160 7.86 12.26 3.88
C ASN A 160 7.39 12.41 2.43
N GLN A 161 8.05 13.24 1.64
CA GLN A 161 7.72 13.45 0.23
C GLN A 161 7.88 12.17 -0.59
N LEU A 162 9.01 11.50 -0.41
CA LEU A 162 9.36 10.26 -1.10
C LEU A 162 8.35 9.13 -0.86
N LEU A 163 7.87 9.04 0.38
CA LEU A 163 6.95 8.00 0.82
C LEU A 163 5.47 8.40 0.67
N GLY A 164 5.16 9.49 -0.02
CA GLY A 164 3.78 9.92 -0.22
C GLY A 164 3.05 10.38 1.06
N ILE A 165 3.80 10.69 2.12
CA ILE A 165 3.21 11.13 3.39
C ILE A 165 2.78 12.59 3.28
N PRO A 166 1.60 12.98 3.81
CA PRO A 166 1.11 14.35 3.75
C PRO A 166 2.09 15.39 4.30
N PRO A 167 2.00 16.65 3.85
CA PRO A 167 2.70 17.74 4.50
C PRO A 167 2.33 17.81 5.98
N GLU A 168 3.33 17.81 6.84
CA GLU A 168 3.18 17.89 8.30
C GLU A 168 3.99 19.05 8.85
N ALA A 169 3.59 19.53 10.02
CA ALA A 169 4.40 20.50 10.75
C ALA A 169 5.77 19.89 11.13
N SER A 170 6.82 20.67 11.06
CA SER A 170 8.19 20.24 11.33
C SER A 170 8.35 19.47 12.64
N GLU A 171 7.62 19.87 13.68
CA GLU A 171 7.62 19.20 14.99
C GLU A 171 7.12 17.75 14.92
N LYS A 172 6.15 17.46 14.06
CA LYS A 172 5.65 16.10 13.84
C LYS A 172 6.65 15.28 13.03
N ILE A 173 7.19 15.87 11.97
CA ILE A 173 8.17 15.22 11.10
C ILE A 173 9.42 14.84 11.86
N ASN A 174 9.93 15.75 12.71
CA ASN A 174 11.13 15.52 13.51
C ASN A 174 10.97 14.46 14.61
N LYS A 175 9.71 14.09 14.95
CA LYS A 175 9.43 12.97 15.86
C LYS A 175 9.41 11.62 15.15
N ARG A 176 9.38 11.61 13.82
CA ARG A 176 9.43 10.37 13.04
C ARG A 176 10.82 9.75 13.10
N LYS A 177 10.84 8.45 12.95
CA LYS A 177 12.04 7.61 12.98
C LYS A 177 11.94 6.52 11.95
N VAL A 178 13.08 6.07 11.46
CA VAL A 178 13.18 4.86 10.65
C VAL A 178 13.28 3.66 11.58
N VAL A 179 12.34 2.75 11.48
CA VAL A 179 12.36 1.47 12.19
C VAL A 179 12.67 0.37 11.19
N GLN A 180 13.79 -0.32 11.38
CA GLN A 180 14.17 -1.48 10.58
C GLN A 180 13.63 -2.76 11.23
N ILE A 181 13.02 -3.61 10.43
CA ILE A 181 12.27 -4.78 10.89
C ILE A 181 12.65 -6.00 10.04
N TRP A 182 12.97 -7.11 10.70
CA TRP A 182 13.06 -8.43 10.07
C TRP A 182 11.66 -9.02 9.99
N VAL A 183 11.25 -9.41 8.79
CA VAL A 183 9.94 -10.02 8.51
C VAL A 183 10.09 -11.18 7.54
N ASP A 184 9.29 -12.23 7.70
CA ASP A 184 9.25 -13.33 6.74
C ASP A 184 8.56 -12.86 5.46
N LYS A 185 9.12 -13.20 4.30
CA LYS A 185 8.56 -12.81 3.00
C LYS A 185 7.13 -13.31 2.77
N LYS A 186 6.72 -14.42 3.42
CA LYS A 186 5.34 -14.94 3.34
C LYS A 186 4.32 -14.01 4.00
N ASP A 187 4.77 -13.14 4.90
CA ASP A 187 3.94 -12.17 5.62
C ASP A 187 3.94 -10.79 4.94
N LEU A 188 4.57 -10.68 3.75
CA LEU A 188 4.56 -9.50 2.90
C LEU A 188 3.64 -9.68 1.70
N PHE A 189 3.09 -8.58 1.24
CA PHE A 189 2.48 -8.47 -0.06
C PHE A 189 2.70 -7.08 -0.64
N ILE A 190 2.61 -6.93 -1.97
CA ILE A 190 2.62 -5.64 -2.63
C ILE A 190 1.19 -5.11 -2.71
N PRO A 191 0.93 -3.83 -2.37
CA PRO A 191 -0.43 -3.27 -2.35
C PRO A 191 -0.90 -2.88 -3.77
N THR A 192 -1.11 -3.88 -4.63
CA THR A 192 -1.53 -3.76 -6.03
C THR A 192 -2.66 -4.72 -6.34
N PRO A 193 -3.35 -4.65 -7.49
CA PRO A 193 -4.33 -5.65 -7.87
C PRO A 193 -3.78 -7.09 -7.89
N ASP A 194 -2.51 -7.29 -8.25
CA ASP A 194 -1.76 -8.52 -8.04
C ASP A 194 -0.81 -8.38 -6.85
N PRO A 195 -1.08 -9.04 -5.71
CA PRO A 195 -0.29 -8.87 -4.48
C PRO A 195 1.05 -9.63 -4.49
N GLU A 196 1.48 -10.18 -5.62
CA GLU A 196 2.73 -10.90 -5.74
C GLU A 196 3.94 -9.99 -5.47
N ILE A 197 4.99 -10.55 -4.84
CA ILE A 197 6.19 -9.82 -4.43
C ILE A 197 7.44 -10.24 -5.19
N THR A 198 7.33 -11.13 -6.18
CA THR A 198 8.50 -11.79 -6.80
C THR A 198 8.85 -11.28 -8.19
N ASP A 199 8.06 -10.38 -8.74
CA ASP A 199 8.30 -9.72 -10.01
C ASP A 199 8.77 -8.26 -9.86
N HIS A 200 8.93 -7.56 -10.97
CA HIS A 200 9.45 -6.20 -11.03
C HIS A 200 8.42 -5.16 -11.47
N GLU A 201 7.19 -5.55 -11.69
CA GLU A 201 6.12 -4.67 -12.14
C GLU A 201 4.79 -5.02 -11.44
N ALA A 202 3.82 -4.13 -11.54
CA ALA A 202 2.50 -4.31 -10.96
C ALA A 202 1.43 -4.27 -12.06
N GLU A 203 0.31 -4.96 -11.84
CA GLU A 203 -0.85 -4.92 -12.70
C GLU A 203 -1.78 -3.77 -12.31
N VAL A 204 -2.44 -3.17 -13.33
CA VAL A 204 -3.45 -2.13 -13.13
C VAL A 204 -4.79 -2.73 -12.69
N ASN A 205 -5.08 -3.95 -13.14
CA ASN A 205 -6.33 -4.65 -12.88
C ASN A 205 -6.09 -5.97 -12.14
N PHE A 206 -7.09 -6.44 -11.40
CA PHE A 206 -7.05 -7.80 -10.88
C PHE A 206 -6.95 -8.80 -12.03
N PRO A 207 -5.98 -9.73 -11.99
CA PRO A 207 -5.88 -10.77 -13.00
C PRO A 207 -7.17 -11.60 -13.04
N GLU A 208 -7.69 -11.85 -14.25
CA GLU A 208 -8.94 -12.64 -14.42
C GLU A 208 -8.74 -14.10 -14.01
N LEU A 209 -7.58 -14.66 -14.34
CA LEU A 209 -7.14 -16.01 -13.96
C LEU A 209 -5.62 -16.03 -13.94
N SER A 210 -5.00 -15.88 -12.80
CA SER A 210 -3.61 -16.26 -12.69
C SER A 210 -3.55 -17.73 -12.24
N GLY A 211 -2.94 -18.60 -13.05
CA GLY A 211 -2.70 -19.99 -12.68
C GLY A 211 -1.73 -20.14 -11.50
N PHE A 212 -1.20 -19.04 -10.99
CA PHE A 212 -0.12 -18.99 -10.02
C PHE A 212 -0.48 -18.28 -8.71
N ILE A 213 -1.44 -17.35 -8.71
CA ILE A 213 -1.82 -16.60 -7.51
C ILE A 213 -3.33 -16.57 -7.36
N LEU A 214 -3.79 -17.06 -6.22
CA LEU A 214 -5.19 -16.98 -5.84
C LEU A 214 -5.44 -15.63 -5.15
N ILE A 215 -6.04 -14.69 -5.88
CA ILE A 215 -6.49 -13.43 -5.28
C ILE A 215 -7.79 -13.67 -4.54
N THR A 216 -7.70 -13.74 -3.23
CA THR A 216 -8.85 -14.06 -2.38
C THR A 216 -9.86 -12.91 -2.30
N ASN A 217 -11.09 -13.22 -1.91
CA ASN A 217 -12.12 -12.21 -1.68
C ASN A 217 -11.75 -11.30 -0.50
N GLU A 218 -11.01 -11.81 0.48
CA GLU A 218 -10.49 -11.06 1.62
C GLU A 218 -9.50 -10.00 1.15
N TYR A 219 -8.58 -10.37 0.24
CA TYR A 219 -7.64 -9.42 -0.35
C TYR A 219 -8.37 -8.33 -1.16
N LYS A 220 -9.31 -8.72 -2.02
CA LYS A 220 -10.12 -7.76 -2.79
C LYS A 220 -10.88 -6.81 -1.88
N SER A 221 -11.46 -7.32 -0.81
CA SER A 221 -12.18 -6.51 0.19
C SER A 221 -11.23 -5.55 0.92
N TRP A 222 -10.05 -6.01 1.29
CA TRP A 222 -9.00 -5.17 1.86
C TRP A 222 -8.60 -4.05 0.88
N PHE A 223 -8.32 -4.39 -0.36
CA PHE A 223 -7.91 -3.44 -1.40
C PHE A 223 -8.99 -2.36 -1.64
N LEU A 224 -10.24 -2.76 -1.78
CA LEU A 224 -11.36 -1.84 -1.93
C LEU A 224 -11.52 -0.91 -0.72
N LYS A 225 -11.34 -1.43 0.49
CA LYS A 225 -11.37 -0.63 1.72
C LYS A 225 -10.26 0.44 1.70
N GLN A 226 -9.05 0.10 1.24
CA GLN A 226 -7.95 1.06 1.11
C GLN A 226 -8.26 2.13 0.05
N LEU A 227 -8.86 1.75 -1.09
CA LEU A 227 -9.31 2.70 -2.12
C LEU A 227 -10.31 3.72 -1.57
N MET A 228 -11.26 3.28 -0.75
CA MET A 228 -12.26 4.15 -0.15
C MET A 228 -11.67 5.10 0.91
N ALA A 229 -10.61 4.69 1.59
CA ALA A 229 -9.95 5.51 2.59
C ALA A 229 -9.27 6.76 2.00
N ASN A 230 -8.63 6.63 0.85
CA ASN A 230 -8.03 7.69 0.01
C ASN A 230 -7.34 8.86 0.77
N TYR A 231 -6.60 8.53 1.83
CA TYR A 231 -5.92 9.55 2.65
C TYR A 231 -4.51 9.91 2.16
N TYR A 232 -3.93 9.09 1.28
CA TYR A 232 -2.56 9.17 0.79
C TYR A 232 -2.53 9.03 -0.72
N PRO A 233 -1.51 9.57 -1.41
CA PRO A 233 -1.30 9.37 -2.84
C PRO A 233 -0.79 7.95 -3.10
N TRP A 234 -1.66 6.97 -2.88
CA TRP A 234 -1.37 5.56 -3.11
C TRP A 234 -1.47 5.24 -4.60
N THR A 235 -0.35 4.80 -5.19
CA THR A 235 -0.27 4.54 -6.63
C THR A 235 -1.05 3.30 -7.07
N LYS A 236 -1.19 2.32 -6.20
CA LYS A 236 -1.70 0.96 -6.51
C LYS A 236 -0.83 0.21 -7.53
N LEU A 237 0.39 0.69 -7.75
CA LEU A 237 1.36 0.18 -8.72
C LEU A 237 2.66 -0.27 -8.04
N GLY A 238 2.63 -0.56 -6.75
CA GLY A 238 3.75 -1.15 -6.00
C GLY A 238 4.88 -0.20 -5.66
N TYR A 239 4.70 1.09 -5.85
CA TYR A 239 5.66 2.11 -5.45
C TYR A 239 4.99 3.29 -4.74
N THR A 240 5.73 3.95 -3.85
CA THR A 240 5.27 5.18 -3.20
C THR A 240 5.27 6.33 -4.19
N TYR A 241 4.32 7.26 -4.08
CA TYR A 241 4.32 8.46 -4.92
C TYR A 241 5.25 9.53 -4.32
N ASP A 242 6.36 9.82 -5.01
CA ASP A 242 7.24 10.93 -4.65
C ASP A 242 6.66 12.25 -5.14
N TRP A 243 6.12 13.06 -4.21
CA TRP A 243 5.58 14.37 -4.52
C TRP A 243 6.59 15.53 -4.32
N GLY A 244 7.81 15.18 -3.93
CA GLY A 244 8.90 16.15 -3.83
C GLY A 244 9.54 16.49 -5.16
N LYS A 245 10.41 17.49 -5.16
CA LYS A 245 11.16 17.87 -6.36
C LYS A 245 12.40 17.00 -6.51
N HIS A 246 12.59 16.41 -7.68
CA HIS A 246 13.80 15.65 -8.00
C HIS A 246 15.08 16.45 -7.80
N SER A 247 15.05 17.75 -8.12
CA SER A 247 16.20 18.65 -7.92
C SER A 247 16.67 18.76 -6.47
N ASP A 248 15.86 18.33 -5.51
CA ASP A 248 16.20 18.39 -4.09
C ASP A 248 17.08 17.23 -3.61
N TRP A 249 17.26 16.19 -4.46
CA TRP A 249 18.02 14.99 -4.13
C TRP A 249 19.43 14.89 -4.75
N GLY A 250 19.82 15.82 -5.61
CA GLY A 250 21.09 15.73 -6.32
C GLY A 250 21.10 14.68 -7.43
N LYS A 251 21.83 13.60 -7.25
CA LYS A 251 21.94 12.56 -8.27
C LYS A 251 20.83 11.53 -8.11
N ILE A 252 19.78 11.65 -8.91
CA ILE A 252 18.76 10.63 -9.07
C ILE A 252 19.09 9.80 -10.30
N ASP A 253 18.73 8.52 -10.27
CA ASP A 253 18.74 7.67 -11.46
C ASP A 253 17.88 8.32 -12.55
N PRO A 254 18.45 8.75 -13.67
CA PRO A 254 17.71 9.43 -14.74
C PRO A 254 16.67 8.52 -15.42
N SER A 255 16.76 7.21 -15.24
CA SER A 255 15.78 6.25 -15.75
C SER A 255 14.51 6.18 -14.91
N ARG A 256 14.56 6.65 -13.65
CA ARG A 256 13.41 6.64 -12.75
C ARG A 256 12.48 7.81 -13.07
N PRO A 257 11.18 7.57 -13.34
CA PRO A 257 10.22 8.64 -13.55
C PRO A 257 10.09 9.56 -12.33
N VAL A 258 9.76 10.82 -12.57
CA VAL A 258 9.77 11.91 -11.56
C VAL A 258 8.96 11.60 -10.29
N ASN A 259 7.86 10.87 -10.44
CA ASN A 259 6.92 10.62 -9.34
C ASN A 259 7.06 9.22 -8.74
N VAL A 260 8.00 8.42 -9.23
CA VAL A 260 8.23 7.07 -8.73
C VAL A 260 9.15 7.14 -7.51
N GLY A 261 8.60 6.78 -6.35
CA GLY A 261 9.32 6.66 -5.10
C GLY A 261 9.97 5.29 -4.91
N LEU A 262 9.79 4.67 -3.77
CA LEU A 262 10.37 3.38 -3.41
C LEU A 262 9.37 2.24 -3.64
N SER A 263 9.87 1.03 -3.81
CA SER A 263 9.03 -0.17 -3.80
C SER A 263 8.31 -0.28 -2.47
N GLU A 264 6.99 -0.49 -2.53
CA GLU A 264 6.10 -0.43 -1.40
C GLU A 264 5.51 -1.80 -1.10
N PHE A 265 5.58 -2.19 0.16
CA PHE A 265 5.07 -3.47 0.64
C PHE A 265 4.24 -3.26 1.91
N ILE A 266 3.44 -4.27 2.22
CA ILE A 266 2.68 -4.33 3.46
C ILE A 266 3.04 -5.58 4.23
N ILE A 267 3.34 -5.41 5.52
CA ILE A 267 3.38 -6.52 6.46
C ILE A 267 1.95 -6.77 6.94
N ARG A 268 1.48 -8.00 6.79
CA ARG A 268 0.13 -8.41 7.22
C ARG A 268 -0.06 -8.23 8.72
N GLU A 269 -1.29 -8.00 9.12
CA GLU A 269 -1.68 -8.11 10.53
C GLU A 269 -1.34 -9.49 11.09
N ASN A 270 -1.05 -9.54 12.39
CA ASN A 270 -0.65 -10.75 13.12
C ASN A 270 0.66 -11.40 12.63
N ALA A 271 1.48 -10.71 11.83
CA ALA A 271 2.78 -11.21 11.39
C ALA A 271 3.81 -11.19 12.53
N PRO A 272 4.62 -12.24 12.67
CA PRO A 272 5.76 -12.24 13.58
C PRO A 272 6.89 -11.35 13.03
N LEU A 273 7.39 -10.45 13.83
CA LEU A 273 8.42 -9.47 13.49
C LEU A 273 9.56 -9.48 14.49
N LYS A 274 10.72 -8.92 14.10
CA LYS A 274 11.78 -8.54 15.02
C LYS A 274 12.30 -7.16 14.67
N VAL A 275 12.30 -6.24 15.61
CA VAL A 275 12.90 -4.90 15.41
C VAL A 275 14.41 -5.04 15.44
N GLU A 276 15.06 -4.67 14.33
CA GLU A 276 16.51 -4.64 14.21
C GLU A 276 17.08 -3.38 14.81
N SER A 277 16.57 -2.21 14.41
CA SER A 277 17.08 -0.92 14.86
C SER A 277 16.03 0.18 14.72
N ILE A 278 16.28 1.28 15.44
CA ILE A 278 15.52 2.52 15.38
C ILE A 278 16.52 3.66 15.25
N SER A 279 16.32 4.52 14.23
CA SER A 279 17.25 5.62 13.94
C SER A 279 16.49 6.89 13.58
N SER A 280 17.09 8.06 13.87
CA SER A 280 16.65 9.28 13.19
C SER A 280 16.97 9.20 11.70
N ALA A 281 16.27 9.99 10.88
CA ALA A 281 16.52 10.03 9.45
C ALA A 281 17.99 10.37 9.13
N GLU A 282 18.57 11.32 9.85
CA GLU A 282 19.94 11.76 9.66
C GLU A 282 20.97 10.65 9.97
N ASN A 283 20.69 9.81 10.95
CA ASN A 283 21.57 8.70 11.30
C ASN A 283 21.40 7.52 10.34
N TYR A 284 20.19 7.27 9.87
CA TYR A 284 19.90 6.21 8.92
C TYR A 284 20.49 6.48 7.53
N CYS A 285 20.49 7.72 7.08
CA CYS A 285 20.97 8.16 5.77
C CYS A 285 22.49 8.46 5.73
N LYS A 286 23.26 8.06 6.74
CA LYS A 286 24.73 8.12 6.72
C LYS A 286 25.27 6.86 6.09
#